data_7bcc8c014d59891c7ef19fad701666ff
#
_entry.id   7bcc8c014d59891c7ef19fad701666ff
#
_cell.length_a   1.000
_cell.length_b   1.000
_cell.length_c   1.000
_cell.angle_alpha   90.00
_cell.angle_beta   90.00
_cell.angle_gamma   90.00
#
_symmetry.space_group_name_H-M   'P 1'
#
loop_
_entity.id
_entity.type
_entity.pdbx_description
1 polymer ?
#
loop_
_entity_poly.entity_id
_entity_poly.type
_entity_poly.pdbx_seq_one_letter_code
_entity_poly.pdbx_strand_id
1 'polypeptide(L)'
;VQRFNGFADAGKDLDFHRGDSVYDHYYTDPAVRPSSSLAALRYAPFYAFKIRPGDLGTKGGLRTDARARVLRDDGSVIEGLYAAGNNSA
;
A
#
# COMPACT_ATOMS: atom_id res chain seq x y z
N VAL A 1 -14.48 10.77 16.16
CA VAL A 1 -15.57 10.16 15.38
C VAL A 1 -16.45 11.23 14.73
N GLN A 2 -17.02 12.20 15.48
CA GLN A 2 -17.94 13.21 14.91
C GLN A 2 -17.32 13.97 13.72
N ARG A 3 -16.08 14.47 13.86
CA ARG A 3 -15.38 15.19 12.78
C ARG A 3 -15.19 14.29 11.56
N PHE A 4 -14.74 13.06 11.76
CA PHE A 4 -14.59 12.07 10.68
C PHE A 4 -15.93 11.77 9.99
N ASN A 5 -17.00 11.59 10.75
CA ASN A 5 -18.33 11.37 10.18
C ASN A 5 -18.79 12.55 9.33
N GLY A 6 -18.47 13.79 9.73
CA GLY A 6 -18.72 14.97 8.91
C GLY A 6 -18.00 14.94 7.57
N PHE A 7 -16.76 14.47 7.54
CA PHE A 7 -16.01 14.28 6.29
C PHE A 7 -16.62 13.17 5.42
N ALA A 8 -17.00 12.06 6.05
CA ALA A 8 -17.64 10.97 5.32
C ALA A 8 -18.98 11.40 4.69
N ASP A 9 -19.78 12.18 5.40
CA ASP A 9 -21.04 12.72 4.88
C ASP A 9 -20.84 13.75 3.75
N ALA A 10 -19.79 14.56 3.87
CA ALA A 10 -19.40 15.51 2.82
C ALA A 10 -18.66 14.85 1.65
N GLY A 11 -18.17 13.61 1.83
CA GLY A 11 -17.37 12.89 0.84
C GLY A 11 -15.96 13.45 0.66
N LYS A 12 -15.47 14.24 1.63
CA LYS A 12 -14.15 14.89 1.53
C LYS A 12 -13.45 14.93 2.89
N ASP A 13 -12.26 14.36 2.94
CA ASP A 13 -11.37 14.41 4.10
C ASP A 13 -10.51 15.67 4.05
N LEU A 14 -10.76 16.62 4.96
CA LEU A 14 -10.01 17.86 5.03
C LEU A 14 -8.74 17.76 5.85
N ASP A 15 -8.53 16.67 6.59
CA ASP A 15 -7.36 16.48 7.44
C ASP A 15 -6.23 15.73 6.72
N PHE A 16 -6.57 14.68 5.99
CA PHE A 16 -5.59 13.77 5.37
C PHE A 16 -5.80 13.58 3.86
N HIS A 17 -6.81 14.22 3.29
CA HIS A 17 -7.13 14.16 1.85
C HIS A 17 -7.38 12.74 1.32
N ARG A 18 -7.86 11.83 2.20
CA ARG A 18 -8.18 10.45 1.81
C ARG A 18 -9.32 10.43 0.79
N GLY A 19 -9.07 9.79 -0.33
CA GLY A 19 -10.02 9.70 -1.43
C GLY A 19 -9.84 10.78 -2.50
N ASP A 20 -8.83 11.66 -2.38
CA ASP A 20 -8.53 12.66 -3.40
C ASP A 20 -7.72 12.07 -4.57
N SER A 21 -7.01 10.96 -4.35
CA SER A 21 -6.21 10.30 -5.40
C SER A 21 -6.91 9.04 -5.94
N VAL A 22 -6.59 8.69 -7.19
CA VAL A 22 -7.04 7.42 -7.79
C VAL A 22 -6.52 6.22 -6.99
N TYR A 23 -5.35 6.33 -6.40
CA TYR A 23 -4.75 5.28 -5.59
C TYR A 23 -5.57 4.98 -4.33
N ASP A 24 -6.18 6.00 -3.70
CA ASP A 24 -7.02 5.84 -2.51
C ASP A 24 -8.28 5.03 -2.79
N HIS A 25 -8.68 4.91 -4.06
CA HIS A 25 -9.87 4.16 -4.47
C HIS A 25 -9.59 2.70 -4.81
N TYR A 26 -8.33 2.25 -4.78
CA TYR A 26 -7.96 0.90 -5.22
C TYR A 26 -8.57 -0.21 -4.34
N TYR A 27 -8.58 -0.02 -3.01
CA TYR A 27 -9.14 -0.95 -2.04
C TYR A 27 -10.35 -0.34 -1.29
N THR A 28 -11.34 0.11 -2.03
CA THR A 28 -12.51 0.75 -1.44
C THR A 28 -13.80 0.03 -1.82
N ASP A 29 -14.87 0.30 -1.09
CA ASP A 29 -16.19 -0.21 -1.42
C ASP A 29 -16.94 0.82 -2.29
N PRO A 30 -17.15 0.51 -3.59
CA PRO A 30 -17.85 1.44 -4.49
C PRO A 30 -19.34 1.64 -4.14
N ALA A 31 -19.91 0.84 -3.24
CA ALA A 31 -21.26 1.06 -2.73
C ALA A 31 -21.36 2.19 -1.71
N VAL A 32 -20.23 2.54 -1.06
CA VAL A 32 -20.19 3.64 -0.09
C VAL A 32 -20.22 4.98 -0.80
N ARG A 33 -21.13 5.87 -0.37
CA ARG A 33 -21.32 7.20 -0.93
C ARG A 33 -21.33 8.24 0.19
N PRO A 34 -20.94 9.50 -0.08
CA PRO A 34 -20.50 10.07 -1.37
C PRO A 34 -19.06 9.70 -1.77
N SER A 35 -18.21 9.25 -0.84
CA SER A 35 -16.83 8.79 -1.14
C SER A 35 -16.67 7.33 -0.80
N SER A 36 -16.16 6.52 -1.73
CA SER A 36 -15.86 5.10 -1.50
C SER A 36 -14.75 4.85 -0.48
N SER A 37 -13.96 5.89 -0.18
CA SER A 37 -12.84 5.83 0.77
C SER A 37 -13.22 6.25 2.19
N LEU A 38 -14.43 6.78 2.41
CA LEU A 38 -14.87 7.34 3.68
C LEU A 38 -16.25 6.80 4.06
N ALA A 39 -16.32 5.92 5.04
CA ALA A 39 -17.58 5.41 5.58
C ALA A 39 -17.79 5.91 7.01
N ALA A 40 -18.95 6.51 7.28
CA ALA A 40 -19.26 7.04 8.60
C ALA A 40 -19.41 5.91 9.64
N LEU A 41 -18.88 6.12 10.82
CA LEU A 41 -18.96 5.21 11.97
C LEU A 41 -20.20 5.57 12.81
N ARG A 42 -21.34 4.91 12.54
CA ARG A 42 -22.63 5.25 13.16
C ARG A 42 -23.20 4.20 14.09
N TYR A 43 -22.92 2.92 13.84
CA TYR A 43 -23.58 1.81 14.50
C TYR A 43 -22.59 0.95 15.28
N ALA A 44 -22.87 0.74 16.54
CA ALA A 44 -22.11 -0.18 17.39
C ALA A 44 -22.37 -1.65 16.98
N PRO A 45 -21.41 -2.59 17.29
CA PRO A 45 -20.18 -2.35 18.07
C PRO A 45 -19.05 -1.73 17.24
N PHE A 46 -18.18 -0.95 17.88
CA PHE A 46 -16.97 -0.39 17.29
C PHE A 46 -15.73 -1.13 17.75
N TYR A 47 -14.76 -1.28 16.85
CA TYR A 47 -13.49 -1.93 17.13
C TYR A 47 -12.35 -0.97 16.86
N ALA A 48 -11.33 -0.97 17.73
CA ALA A 48 -10.13 -0.15 17.57
C ALA A 48 -8.90 -1.04 17.55
N PHE A 49 -8.02 -0.83 16.57
CA PHE A 49 -6.76 -1.52 16.42
C PHE A 49 -5.62 -0.51 16.39
N LYS A 50 -4.53 -0.80 17.09
CA LYS A 50 -3.31 -0.03 16.98
C LYS A 50 -2.57 -0.44 15.73
N ILE A 51 -2.50 0.46 14.74
CA ILE A 51 -1.75 0.25 13.51
C ILE A 51 -0.34 0.80 13.68
N ARG A 52 0.66 0.05 13.22
CA ARG A 52 2.05 0.46 13.16
C ARG A 52 2.55 0.34 11.72
N PRO A 53 3.48 1.21 11.28
CA PRO A 53 4.13 1.04 10.00
C PRO A 53 4.85 -0.31 9.92
N GLY A 54 4.85 -0.92 8.74
CA GLY A 54 5.53 -2.16 8.46
C GLY A 54 5.78 -2.29 6.97
N ASP A 55 6.74 -3.12 6.59
CA ASP A 55 7.12 -3.37 5.21
C ASP A 55 6.59 -4.73 4.74
N LEU A 56 6.13 -4.77 3.50
CA LEU A 56 5.84 -6.03 2.81
C LEU A 56 7.09 -6.68 2.26
N GLY A 57 8.10 -5.87 1.98
CA GLY A 57 9.37 -6.32 1.42
C GLY A 57 10.22 -5.16 0.93
N THR A 58 11.44 -5.48 0.57
CA THR A 58 12.42 -4.53 0.02
C THR A 58 12.27 -4.44 -1.49
N LYS A 59 12.42 -3.24 -2.04
CA LYS A 59 12.63 -3.05 -3.48
C LYS A 59 14.09 -2.69 -3.71
N GLY A 60 14.77 -3.57 -4.42
CA GLY A 60 16.21 -3.48 -4.67
C GLY A 60 16.95 -4.67 -4.08
N GLY A 61 18.13 -4.92 -4.58
CA GLY A 61 18.91 -6.06 -4.16
C GLY A 61 20.02 -6.39 -5.14
N LEU A 62 20.37 -7.66 -5.24
CA LEU A 62 21.38 -8.15 -6.17
C LEU A 62 20.91 -8.00 -7.62
N ARG A 63 21.77 -7.47 -8.46
CA ARG A 63 21.50 -7.38 -9.91
C ARG A 63 21.54 -8.77 -10.52
N THR A 64 20.48 -9.11 -11.26
CA THR A 64 20.34 -10.45 -11.85
C THR A 64 20.05 -10.36 -13.35
N ASP A 65 20.33 -11.47 -14.07
CA ASP A 65 19.89 -11.62 -15.45
C ASP A 65 18.49 -12.29 -15.52
N ALA A 66 17.98 -12.47 -16.73
CA ALA A 66 16.68 -13.09 -16.98
C ALA A 66 16.55 -14.56 -16.49
N ARG A 67 17.68 -15.18 -16.08
CA ARG A 67 17.73 -16.53 -15.51
C ARG A 67 17.91 -16.48 -13.99
N ALA A 68 17.73 -15.30 -13.37
CA ALA A 68 17.93 -15.05 -11.96
C ALA A 68 19.37 -15.28 -11.46
N ARG A 69 20.37 -15.33 -12.35
CA ARG A 69 21.78 -15.46 -11.97
C ARG A 69 22.32 -14.11 -11.54
N VAL A 70 23.04 -14.08 -10.44
CA VAL A 70 23.60 -12.84 -9.90
C VAL A 70 24.77 -12.38 -10.76
N LEU A 71 24.80 -11.07 -11.03
CA LEU A 71 25.81 -10.42 -11.84
C LEU A 71 26.80 -9.63 -10.97
N ARG A 72 28.06 -9.63 -11.36
CA ARG A 72 29.07 -8.68 -10.86
C ARG A 72 28.84 -7.29 -11.46
N ASP A 73 29.58 -6.31 -11.00
CA ASP A 73 29.49 -4.94 -11.50
C ASP A 73 29.93 -4.84 -12.97
N ASP A 74 30.83 -5.68 -13.42
CA ASP A 74 31.27 -5.80 -14.81
C ASP A 74 30.27 -6.52 -15.73
N GLY A 75 29.16 -7.01 -15.18
CA GLY A 75 28.12 -7.74 -15.90
C GLY A 75 28.37 -9.25 -16.03
N SER A 76 29.50 -9.76 -15.53
CA SER A 76 29.78 -11.20 -15.55
C SER A 76 28.92 -11.94 -14.49
N VAL A 77 28.58 -13.20 -14.78
CA VAL A 77 27.79 -14.04 -13.87
C VAL A 77 28.64 -14.54 -12.71
N ILE A 78 28.08 -14.54 -11.52
CA ILE A 78 28.65 -15.28 -10.38
C ILE A 78 28.07 -16.70 -10.43
N GLU A 79 28.94 -17.65 -10.81
CA GLU A 79 28.51 -19.03 -10.97
C GLU A 79 27.92 -19.62 -9.66
N GLY A 80 26.81 -20.31 -9.79
CA GLY A 80 26.13 -20.96 -8.67
C GLY A 80 25.34 -20.03 -7.75
N LEU A 81 25.33 -18.70 -8.00
CA LEU A 81 24.60 -17.74 -7.18
C LEU A 81 23.35 -17.23 -7.93
N TYR A 82 22.21 -17.36 -7.28
CA TYR A 82 20.90 -16.95 -7.82
C TYR A 82 20.16 -16.08 -6.80
N ALA A 83 19.39 -15.12 -7.29
CA ALA A 83 18.51 -14.30 -6.45
C ALA A 83 17.20 -13.98 -7.19
N ALA A 84 16.10 -13.94 -6.43
CA ALA A 84 14.78 -13.59 -6.95
C ALA A 84 13.92 -12.94 -5.86
N GLY A 85 12.82 -12.28 -6.27
CA GLY A 85 11.90 -11.62 -5.37
C GLY A 85 12.52 -10.40 -4.69
N ASN A 86 12.31 -10.26 -3.39
CA ASN A 86 12.76 -9.09 -2.62
C ASN A 86 14.30 -8.94 -2.52
N ASN A 87 15.06 -9.95 -2.95
CA ASN A 87 16.53 -9.96 -2.91
C ASN A 87 17.17 -9.61 -4.26
N SER A 88 16.35 -9.32 -5.28
CA SER A 88 16.84 -8.99 -6.63
C SER A 88 16.36 -7.62 -7.08
N ALA A 89 17.12 -6.97 -7.95
CA ALA A 89 16.81 -5.70 -8.59
C ALA A 89 16.74 -5.87 -10.11
#